data_5a70f37c7061bf54e337aa9dec92e8ad
#
_entry.id   5a70f37c7061bf54e337aa9dec92e8ad
#
_cell.length_a   1.000
_cell.length_b   1.000
_cell.length_c   1.000
_cell.angle_alpha   90.00
_cell.angle_beta   90.00
_cell.angle_gamma   90.00
#
_symmetry.space_group_name_H-M   'P 1'
#
loop_
_entity.id
_entity.type
_entity.pdbx_description
1 polymer ?
#
loop_
_entity_poly.entity_id
_entity_poly.type
_entity_poly.pdbx_seq_one_letter_code
_entity_poly.pdbx_strand_id
1 'polypeptide(L)'
;MADSEHRAADDGGAGAAGAPRTAGVVGLGLIGGSFARAYRAAGWRVLAFDTDADTFDAACVETVAGGLDESTIPLCDIIVLAANPAACVEWLRTHAEALGACSDPAAGTGPLVIDTAGVKARVCDEAFDIARTHGFAFCGTHPMAGTEHSGFAHSTATLFQGQPMVLVPPPLDDIERLMLLDRTKELLEPCGFGKFSVTDAATHDRVIGFTSQLCHVVSNAYVKSPTAQEHHGFSAGSYKDLTRVAHLNPRMWSELMVANADNLVFELDTIIGNLGAYRDALAAGDTGELEGLLAEGDRIKRALDDAADGQGNR
;
A
#
# COMPACT_ATOMS: atom_id res chain seq x y z
N MET A 1 -9.86 44.17 59.56
CA MET A 1 -8.46 43.85 59.21
C MET A 1 -8.41 42.37 58.91
N ALA A 2 -8.42 42.02 57.65
CA ALA A 2 -7.93 40.73 57.13
C ALA A 2 -7.88 40.92 55.61
N ASP A 3 -6.67 41.03 55.11
CA ASP A 3 -6.33 41.13 53.69
C ASP A 3 -6.67 39.82 53.00
N SER A 4 -7.39 39.90 51.90
CA SER A 4 -7.61 38.82 50.96
C SER A 4 -6.69 39.03 49.74
N GLU A 5 -5.56 38.36 49.74
CA GLU A 5 -4.68 38.29 48.58
C GLU A 5 -5.33 37.50 47.45
N HIS A 6 -5.56 38.17 46.35
CA HIS A 6 -5.96 37.60 45.06
C HIS A 6 -4.72 36.99 44.43
N ARG A 7 -4.66 35.66 44.41
CA ARG A 7 -3.67 34.89 43.62
C ARG A 7 -4.14 34.86 42.17
N ALA A 8 -3.44 35.55 41.29
CA ALA A 8 -3.60 35.49 39.86
C ALA A 8 -3.27 34.05 39.40
N ALA A 9 -4.18 33.42 38.67
CA ALA A 9 -3.93 32.17 37.97
C ALA A 9 -2.98 32.45 36.81
N ASP A 10 -1.88 31.77 36.81
CA ASP A 10 -0.89 31.74 35.74
C ASP A 10 -1.53 31.02 34.53
N ASP A 11 -1.83 31.75 33.48
CA ASP A 11 -2.31 31.25 32.20
C ASP A 11 -1.13 30.58 31.50
N GLY A 12 -1.02 29.23 31.69
CA GLY A 12 -0.02 28.37 31.07
C GLY A 12 -0.06 28.55 29.56
N GLY A 13 1.07 29.03 29.02
CA GLY A 13 1.29 29.36 27.64
C GLY A 13 0.81 28.30 26.64
N ALA A 14 -0.07 28.75 25.74
CA ALA A 14 -0.33 28.11 24.49
C ALA A 14 1.00 28.11 23.71
N GLY A 15 1.67 26.97 23.66
CA GLY A 15 2.80 26.76 22.78
C GLY A 15 2.42 27.15 21.36
N ALA A 16 3.24 27.96 20.71
CA ALA A 16 3.04 28.38 19.33
C ALA A 16 2.85 27.11 18.49
N ALA A 17 1.63 26.87 18.03
CA ALA A 17 1.35 25.80 17.06
C ALA A 17 2.19 26.12 15.82
N GLY A 18 3.18 25.29 15.52
CA GLY A 18 3.93 25.38 14.28
C GLY A 18 2.98 25.36 13.08
N ALA A 19 3.43 25.88 11.94
CA ALA A 19 2.62 25.83 10.72
C ALA A 19 2.15 24.40 10.47
N PRO A 20 0.89 24.20 10.01
CA PRO A 20 0.37 22.86 9.77
C PRO A 20 1.23 22.15 8.72
N ARG A 21 1.53 20.87 8.97
CA ARG A 21 2.24 20.01 8.01
C ARG A 21 1.46 19.94 6.70
N THR A 22 2.19 19.71 5.61
CA THR A 22 1.60 19.67 4.27
C THR A 22 1.89 18.33 3.60
N ALA A 23 0.84 17.70 3.09
CA ALA A 23 0.95 16.49 2.27
C ALA A 23 0.63 16.81 0.80
N GLY A 24 1.49 16.36 -0.12
CA GLY A 24 1.23 16.32 -1.55
C GLY A 24 0.70 14.95 -1.96
N VAL A 25 -0.29 14.89 -2.84
CA VAL A 25 -0.84 13.63 -3.36
C VAL A 25 -0.92 13.69 -4.88
N VAL A 26 -0.32 12.70 -5.55
CA VAL A 26 -0.32 12.54 -7.01
C VAL A 26 -1.22 11.37 -7.37
N GLY A 27 -2.34 11.64 -8.04
CA GLY A 27 -3.40 10.69 -8.32
C GLY A 27 -4.44 10.61 -7.20
N LEU A 28 -5.67 10.99 -7.50
CA LEU A 28 -6.80 11.07 -6.57
C LEU A 28 -7.80 9.92 -6.76
N GLY A 29 -7.30 8.70 -7.01
CA GLY A 29 -8.10 7.49 -7.00
C GLY A 29 -8.54 7.08 -5.58
N LEU A 30 -8.93 5.80 -5.40
CA LEU A 30 -9.26 5.23 -4.08
C LEU A 30 -8.13 5.45 -3.07
N ILE A 31 -6.90 5.08 -3.43
CA ILE A 31 -5.74 5.12 -2.52
C ILE A 31 -5.30 6.55 -2.25
N GLY A 32 -5.00 7.35 -3.29
CA GLY A 32 -4.56 8.74 -3.11
C GLY A 32 -5.62 9.62 -2.46
N GLY A 33 -6.89 9.46 -2.84
CA GLY A 33 -8.00 10.15 -2.17
C GLY A 33 -8.10 9.79 -0.69
N SER A 34 -7.84 8.52 -0.32
CA SER A 34 -7.85 8.10 1.09
C SER A 34 -6.67 8.69 1.88
N PHE A 35 -5.47 8.77 1.28
CA PHE A 35 -4.36 9.51 1.88
C PHE A 35 -4.71 10.99 2.09
N ALA A 36 -5.25 11.64 1.05
CA ALA A 36 -5.66 13.04 1.12
C ALA A 36 -6.67 13.27 2.25
N ARG A 37 -7.70 12.42 2.37
CA ARG A 37 -8.71 12.50 3.42
C ARG A 37 -8.13 12.20 4.81
N ALA A 38 -7.22 11.25 4.95
CA ALA A 38 -6.57 10.93 6.22
C ALA A 38 -5.71 12.11 6.72
N TYR A 39 -4.87 12.68 5.87
CA TYR A 39 -4.08 13.88 6.21
C TYR A 39 -4.96 15.07 6.54
N ARG A 40 -6.02 15.31 5.75
CA ARG A 40 -6.97 16.41 6.02
C ARG A 40 -7.66 16.24 7.36
N ALA A 41 -8.10 15.03 7.71
CA ALA A 41 -8.72 14.72 9.00
C ALA A 41 -7.78 14.94 10.19
N ALA A 42 -6.48 14.75 9.99
CA ALA A 42 -5.43 15.05 10.97
C ALA A 42 -5.02 16.53 11.03
N GLY A 43 -5.69 17.42 10.29
CA GLY A 43 -5.43 18.85 10.28
C GLY A 43 -4.28 19.30 9.38
N TRP A 44 -3.75 18.43 8.53
CA TRP A 44 -2.72 18.79 7.57
C TRP A 44 -3.31 19.57 6.39
N ARG A 45 -2.46 20.41 5.80
CA ARG A 45 -2.76 20.99 4.48
C ARG A 45 -2.53 19.92 3.43
N VAL A 46 -3.46 19.77 2.48
CA VAL A 46 -3.33 18.79 1.39
C VAL A 46 -3.25 19.53 0.05
N LEU A 47 -2.21 19.25 -0.71
CA LEU A 47 -2.03 19.66 -2.10
C LEU A 47 -2.14 18.41 -2.98
N ALA A 48 -2.66 18.56 -4.20
CA ALA A 48 -2.81 17.39 -5.06
C ALA A 48 -2.56 17.70 -6.53
N PHE A 49 -2.27 16.64 -7.29
CA PHE A 49 -2.24 16.63 -8.73
C PHE A 49 -3.03 15.42 -9.24
N ASP A 50 -3.93 15.64 -10.16
CA ASP A 50 -4.60 14.61 -10.94
C ASP A 50 -4.74 15.06 -12.39
N THR A 51 -4.71 14.10 -13.32
CA THR A 51 -4.90 14.38 -14.76
C THR A 51 -6.38 14.56 -15.13
N ASP A 52 -7.29 14.07 -14.28
CA ASP A 52 -8.74 14.26 -14.41
C ASP A 52 -9.17 15.50 -13.62
N ALA A 53 -9.52 16.56 -14.36
CA ALA A 53 -9.94 17.83 -13.77
C ALA A 53 -11.21 17.71 -12.94
N ASP A 54 -12.16 16.86 -13.35
CA ASP A 54 -13.42 16.66 -12.61
C ASP A 54 -13.15 16.00 -11.24
N THR A 55 -12.24 15.02 -11.21
CA THR A 55 -11.79 14.40 -9.95
C THR A 55 -11.05 15.39 -9.06
N PHE A 56 -10.16 16.21 -9.64
CA PHE A 56 -9.45 17.25 -8.87
C PHE A 56 -10.41 18.30 -8.28
N ASP A 57 -11.35 18.80 -9.07
CA ASP A 57 -12.34 19.78 -8.63
C ASP A 57 -13.24 19.22 -7.51
N ALA A 58 -13.69 17.96 -7.65
CA ALA A 58 -14.45 17.29 -6.60
C ALA A 58 -13.65 17.15 -5.30
N ALA A 59 -12.36 16.86 -5.38
CA ALA A 59 -11.48 16.75 -4.21
C ALA A 59 -11.23 18.12 -3.54
N CYS A 60 -11.17 19.21 -4.31
CA CYS A 60 -11.01 20.57 -3.79
C CYS A 60 -12.20 21.03 -2.94
N VAL A 61 -13.40 20.52 -3.20
CA VAL A 61 -14.59 20.87 -2.39
C VAL A 61 -14.45 20.41 -0.94
N GLU A 62 -13.83 19.25 -0.70
CA GLU A 62 -13.87 18.61 0.62
C GLU A 62 -12.48 18.47 1.28
N THR A 63 -11.43 18.30 0.50
CA THR A 63 -10.18 17.74 1.01
C THR A 63 -8.93 18.51 0.61
N VAL A 64 -8.81 18.89 -0.66
CA VAL A 64 -7.60 19.47 -1.25
C VAL A 64 -7.62 20.98 -1.16
N ALA A 65 -6.51 21.58 -0.70
CA ALA A 65 -6.38 23.03 -0.51
C ALA A 65 -5.81 23.76 -1.74
N GLY A 66 -5.28 23.01 -2.73
CA GLY A 66 -4.71 23.59 -3.94
C GLY A 66 -3.90 22.58 -4.77
N GLY A 67 -3.36 23.03 -5.89
CA GLY A 67 -2.56 22.22 -6.78
C GLY A 67 -1.17 21.87 -6.23
N LEU A 68 -0.66 20.71 -6.62
CA LEU A 68 0.72 20.28 -6.39
C LEU A 68 1.50 20.47 -7.70
N ASP A 69 2.44 21.39 -7.68
CA ASP A 69 3.33 21.76 -8.78
C ASP A 69 4.73 22.14 -8.27
N GLU A 70 5.64 22.53 -9.16
CA GLU A 70 7.01 22.90 -8.81
C GLU A 70 7.09 24.01 -7.73
N SER A 71 6.14 24.96 -7.71
CA SER A 71 6.12 26.06 -6.75
C SER A 71 5.63 25.64 -5.37
N THR A 72 4.88 24.55 -5.29
CA THR A 72 4.26 24.04 -4.07
C THR A 72 4.95 22.81 -3.49
N ILE A 73 5.75 22.07 -4.28
CA ILE A 73 6.61 20.96 -3.82
C ILE A 73 7.43 21.32 -2.57
N PRO A 74 8.10 22.51 -2.48
CA PRO A 74 8.90 22.88 -1.31
C PRO A 74 8.09 23.07 -0.01
N LEU A 75 6.78 23.13 -0.11
CA LEU A 75 5.88 23.28 1.05
C LEU A 75 5.51 21.93 1.68
N CYS A 76 5.78 20.81 0.98
CA CYS A 76 5.35 19.49 1.41
C CYS A 76 6.36 18.86 2.40
N ASP A 77 5.83 18.20 3.42
CA ASP A 77 6.59 17.29 4.30
C ASP A 77 6.66 15.89 3.68
N ILE A 78 5.58 15.46 3.01
CA ILE A 78 5.48 14.18 2.31
C ILE A 78 4.77 14.37 0.97
N ILE A 79 5.18 13.59 -0.04
CA ILE A 79 4.50 13.49 -1.32
C ILE A 79 4.18 12.01 -1.59
N VAL A 80 2.91 11.69 -1.78
CA VAL A 80 2.40 10.34 -2.02
C VAL A 80 2.08 10.17 -3.51
N LEU A 81 2.77 9.27 -4.17
CA LEU A 81 2.52 8.90 -5.57
C LEU A 81 1.52 7.74 -5.61
N ALA A 82 0.26 8.02 -5.92
CA ALA A 82 -0.85 7.08 -5.90
C ALA A 82 -1.51 6.91 -7.28
N ALA A 83 -0.72 7.00 -8.33
CA ALA A 83 -1.09 6.72 -9.71
C ALA A 83 -0.61 5.33 -10.15
N ASN A 84 -0.80 4.98 -11.42
CA ASN A 84 -0.18 3.76 -11.95
C ASN A 84 1.36 3.87 -11.95
N PRO A 85 2.10 2.75 -11.91
CA PRO A 85 3.56 2.75 -11.76
C PRO A 85 4.30 3.61 -12.78
N ALA A 86 3.89 3.57 -14.05
CA ALA A 86 4.55 4.35 -15.11
C ALA A 86 4.31 5.86 -14.92
N ALA A 87 3.11 6.26 -14.54
CA ALA A 87 2.79 7.67 -14.25
C ALA A 87 3.52 8.18 -13.00
N CYS A 88 3.72 7.35 -11.97
CA CYS A 88 4.52 7.70 -10.80
C CYS A 88 5.98 8.01 -11.19
N VAL A 89 6.59 7.15 -12.00
CA VAL A 89 7.97 7.35 -12.46
C VAL A 89 8.08 8.58 -13.36
N GLU A 90 7.12 8.80 -14.26
CA GLU A 90 7.11 9.96 -15.14
C GLU A 90 6.95 11.27 -14.34
N TRP A 91 6.08 11.28 -13.34
CA TRP A 91 5.94 12.42 -12.44
C TRP A 91 7.26 12.72 -11.70
N LEU A 92 7.92 11.67 -11.19
CA LEU A 92 9.23 11.82 -10.54
C LEU A 92 10.27 12.42 -11.48
N ARG A 93 10.38 11.94 -12.72
CA ARG A 93 11.32 12.49 -13.72
C ARG A 93 11.06 13.96 -14.00
N THR A 94 9.79 14.31 -14.16
CA THR A 94 9.38 15.69 -14.48
C THR A 94 9.72 16.66 -13.35
N HIS A 95 9.58 16.23 -12.08
CA HIS A 95 9.73 17.11 -10.93
C HIS A 95 11.03 16.88 -10.13
N ALA A 96 11.94 16.03 -10.63
CA ALA A 96 13.15 15.64 -9.93
C ALA A 96 14.06 16.83 -9.56
N GLU A 97 14.20 17.81 -10.46
CA GLU A 97 14.99 19.04 -10.19
C GLU A 97 14.36 19.87 -9.07
N ALA A 98 13.03 20.05 -9.08
CA ALA A 98 12.33 20.81 -8.04
C ALA A 98 12.41 20.11 -6.67
N LEU A 99 12.30 18.76 -6.66
CA LEU A 99 12.47 17.95 -5.45
C LEU A 99 13.89 18.09 -4.88
N GLY A 100 14.92 17.95 -5.73
CA GLY A 100 16.32 18.07 -5.32
C GLY A 100 16.68 19.46 -4.84
N ALA A 101 16.18 20.51 -5.50
CA ALA A 101 16.47 21.90 -5.13
C ALA A 101 15.97 22.30 -3.72
N CYS A 102 14.97 21.62 -3.19
CA CYS A 102 14.41 21.90 -1.86
C CYS A 102 14.74 20.82 -0.81
N SER A 103 15.58 19.83 -1.14
CA SER A 103 15.87 18.68 -0.29
C SER A 103 17.33 18.65 0.16
N ASP A 104 17.54 18.19 1.39
CA ASP A 104 18.81 17.71 1.90
C ASP A 104 18.54 16.43 2.73
N PRO A 105 18.66 15.24 2.10
CA PRO A 105 18.37 13.98 2.76
C PRO A 105 19.26 13.71 3.98
N ALA A 106 20.50 14.19 3.97
CA ALA A 106 21.43 14.03 5.11
C ALA A 106 21.00 14.87 6.32
N ALA A 107 20.42 16.05 6.08
CA ALA A 107 19.82 16.89 7.11
C ALA A 107 18.37 16.51 7.43
N GLY A 108 17.77 15.57 6.68
CA GLY A 108 16.38 15.17 6.84
C GLY A 108 15.36 16.23 6.40
N THR A 109 15.76 17.19 5.56
CA THR A 109 14.90 18.29 5.09
C THR A 109 14.36 18.06 3.69
N GLY A 110 13.35 18.86 3.29
CA GLY A 110 12.59 18.69 2.04
C GLY A 110 11.54 17.58 2.12
N PRO A 111 10.72 17.37 1.09
CA PRO A 111 9.68 16.36 1.09
C PRO A 111 10.25 14.93 1.09
N LEU A 112 9.65 14.04 1.89
CA LEU A 112 9.79 12.61 1.68
C LEU A 112 8.84 12.19 0.57
N VAL A 113 9.34 11.53 -0.48
CA VAL A 113 8.49 10.98 -1.52
C VAL A 113 8.27 9.49 -1.29
N ILE A 114 7.02 9.05 -1.39
CA ILE A 114 6.65 7.64 -1.33
C ILE A 114 5.74 7.29 -2.52
N ASP A 115 5.75 6.03 -2.94
CA ASP A 115 4.76 5.49 -3.89
C ASP A 115 3.81 4.50 -3.20
N THR A 116 2.75 4.10 -3.88
CA THR A 116 1.77 3.15 -3.37
C THR A 116 1.54 1.96 -4.31
N ALA A 117 2.46 1.74 -5.26
CA ALA A 117 2.30 0.72 -6.27
C ALA A 117 2.24 -0.69 -5.68
N GLY A 118 1.41 -1.55 -6.26
CA GLY A 118 1.24 -2.94 -5.84
C GLY A 118 2.38 -3.89 -6.24
N VAL A 119 3.33 -3.44 -7.09
CA VAL A 119 4.55 -4.14 -7.49
C VAL A 119 5.72 -3.18 -7.34
N LYS A 120 6.81 -3.62 -6.71
CA LYS A 120 7.89 -2.70 -6.27
C LYS A 120 9.10 -2.68 -7.18
N ALA A 121 9.54 -3.81 -7.71
CA ALA A 121 10.85 -3.89 -8.36
C ALA A 121 11.03 -2.80 -9.40
N ARG A 122 10.14 -2.72 -10.39
CA ARG A 122 10.24 -1.75 -11.47
C ARG A 122 10.15 -0.29 -11.00
N VAL A 123 9.27 0.02 -10.07
CA VAL A 123 9.09 1.40 -9.57
C VAL A 123 10.28 1.81 -8.71
N CYS A 124 10.73 0.92 -7.81
CA CYS A 124 11.82 1.21 -6.91
C CYS A 124 13.15 1.39 -7.65
N ASP A 125 13.46 0.54 -8.64
CA ASP A 125 14.70 0.65 -9.40
C ASP A 125 14.83 2.04 -10.04
N GLU A 126 13.80 2.50 -10.74
CA GLU A 126 13.79 3.80 -11.39
C GLU A 126 13.73 4.96 -10.38
N ALA A 127 12.88 4.87 -9.37
CA ALA A 127 12.69 5.93 -8.38
C ALA A 127 13.93 6.13 -7.50
N PHE A 128 14.61 5.04 -7.10
CA PHE A 128 15.86 5.12 -6.33
C PHE A 128 16.97 5.81 -7.11
N ASP A 129 17.10 5.50 -8.42
CA ASP A 129 18.10 6.14 -9.27
C ASP A 129 17.81 7.63 -9.48
N ILE A 130 16.54 8.01 -9.69
CA ILE A 130 16.13 9.41 -9.81
C ILE A 130 16.39 10.15 -8.51
N ALA A 131 15.95 9.60 -7.36
CA ALA A 131 16.12 10.22 -6.06
C ALA A 131 17.58 10.41 -5.67
N ARG A 132 18.42 9.39 -5.92
CA ARG A 132 19.87 9.46 -5.69
C ARG A 132 20.55 10.49 -6.59
N THR A 133 20.16 10.57 -7.85
CA THR A 133 20.77 11.48 -8.84
C THR A 133 20.46 12.94 -8.54
N HIS A 134 19.25 13.24 -8.07
CA HIS A 134 18.79 14.59 -7.79
C HIS A 134 18.85 14.98 -6.31
N GLY A 135 19.16 14.05 -5.40
CA GLY A 135 19.40 14.34 -3.99
C GLY A 135 18.14 14.60 -3.17
N PHE A 136 17.08 13.80 -3.33
CA PHE A 136 15.90 13.85 -2.48
C PHE A 136 15.59 12.49 -1.83
N ALA A 137 14.80 12.49 -0.74
CA ALA A 137 14.44 11.27 -0.03
C ALA A 137 13.26 10.55 -0.72
N PHE A 138 13.44 9.24 -0.99
CA PHE A 138 12.38 8.37 -1.51
C PHE A 138 12.35 7.05 -0.74
N CYS A 139 11.15 6.58 -0.40
CA CYS A 139 10.93 5.24 0.15
C CYS A 139 9.82 4.55 -0.65
N GLY A 140 10.09 3.38 -1.21
CA GLY A 140 9.05 2.55 -1.80
C GLY A 140 8.06 2.11 -0.73
N THR A 141 6.75 2.17 -1.02
CA THR A 141 5.75 1.69 -0.07
C THR A 141 4.61 0.94 -0.75
N HIS A 142 3.90 0.11 0.02
CA HIS A 142 2.69 -0.54 -0.46
C HIS A 142 1.69 -0.67 0.71
N PRO A 143 0.63 0.15 0.75
CA PRO A 143 -0.45 -0.01 1.72
C PRO A 143 -1.24 -1.27 1.41
N MET A 144 -1.27 -2.21 2.36
CA MET A 144 -2.00 -3.48 2.22
C MET A 144 -3.51 -3.26 2.48
N ALA A 145 -4.09 -2.34 1.73
CA ALA A 145 -5.47 -1.89 1.87
C ALA A 145 -6.09 -1.64 0.49
N GLY A 146 -7.36 -1.97 0.35
CA GLY A 146 -8.12 -1.76 -0.88
C GLY A 146 -9.54 -2.30 -0.75
N THR A 147 -10.38 -1.94 -1.70
CA THR A 147 -11.73 -2.45 -1.87
C THR A 147 -11.95 -2.84 -3.33
N GLU A 148 -13.07 -3.46 -3.62
CA GLU A 148 -13.52 -3.77 -4.99
C GLU A 148 -13.88 -2.52 -5.81
N HIS A 149 -13.98 -1.37 -5.17
CA HIS A 149 -14.33 -0.10 -5.80
C HIS A 149 -13.09 0.71 -6.18
N SER A 150 -13.24 1.61 -7.14
CA SER A 150 -12.18 2.52 -7.58
C SER A 150 -12.70 3.96 -7.65
N GLY A 151 -11.77 4.93 -7.72
CA GLY A 151 -12.08 6.35 -7.84
C GLY A 151 -12.20 7.10 -6.52
N PHE A 152 -12.13 8.42 -6.60
CA PHE A 152 -12.15 9.34 -5.44
C PHE A 152 -13.42 9.22 -4.59
N ALA A 153 -14.58 9.00 -5.23
CA ALA A 153 -15.86 8.88 -4.53
C ALA A 153 -15.92 7.73 -3.52
N HIS A 154 -15.07 6.71 -3.67
CA HIS A 154 -14.99 5.56 -2.76
C HIS A 154 -13.87 5.69 -1.73
N SER A 155 -13.07 6.76 -1.79
CA SER A 155 -12.00 7.01 -0.83
C SER A 155 -12.53 7.39 0.54
N THR A 156 -11.83 6.97 1.59
CA THR A 156 -12.20 7.28 2.98
C THR A 156 -10.97 7.63 3.81
N ALA A 157 -11.14 8.46 4.84
CA ALA A 157 -10.05 8.78 5.76
C ALA A 157 -9.59 7.57 6.62
N THR A 158 -10.39 6.52 6.66
CA THR A 158 -10.18 5.36 7.53
C THR A 158 -9.73 4.10 6.79
N LEU A 159 -9.51 4.18 5.47
CA LEU A 159 -9.14 3.02 4.64
C LEU A 159 -7.92 2.26 5.19
N PHE A 160 -6.96 2.99 5.73
CA PHE A 160 -5.67 2.44 6.18
C PHE A 160 -5.64 2.07 7.67
N GLN A 161 -6.67 2.40 8.44
CA GLN A 161 -6.69 2.16 9.89
C GLN A 161 -6.53 0.69 10.23
N GLY A 162 -5.48 0.38 11.00
CA GLY A 162 -5.14 -0.98 11.39
C GLY A 162 -4.52 -1.86 10.29
N GLN A 163 -4.47 -1.39 9.04
CA GLN A 163 -3.91 -2.15 7.92
C GLN A 163 -2.38 -2.16 7.94
N PRO A 164 -1.74 -3.20 7.41
CA PRO A 164 -0.29 -3.21 7.25
C PRO A 164 0.19 -2.23 6.17
N MET A 165 1.38 -1.67 6.38
CA MET A 165 2.14 -0.93 5.37
C MET A 165 3.48 -1.62 5.15
N VAL A 166 3.80 -1.94 3.90
CA VAL A 166 5.12 -2.45 3.52
C VAL A 166 6.01 -1.29 3.12
N LEU A 167 7.25 -1.27 3.66
CA LEU A 167 8.28 -0.28 3.38
C LEU A 167 9.44 -0.95 2.63
N VAL A 168 9.85 -0.36 1.53
CA VAL A 168 10.95 -0.80 0.69
C VAL A 168 11.94 0.37 0.55
N PRO A 169 12.87 0.54 1.52
CA PRO A 169 13.86 1.59 1.46
C PRO A 169 14.90 1.31 0.35
N PRO A 170 15.55 2.35 -0.21
CA PRO A 170 16.70 2.17 -1.09
C PRO A 170 17.86 1.51 -0.34
N PRO A 171 18.90 1.03 -1.05
CA PRO A 171 20.12 0.55 -0.43
C PRO A 171 20.88 1.74 0.20
N LEU A 172 20.84 1.81 1.52
CA LEU A 172 21.46 2.82 2.39
C LEU A 172 22.27 2.14 3.47
N ASP A 173 23.15 2.87 4.13
CA ASP A 173 23.77 2.39 5.36
C ASP A 173 22.73 2.24 6.50
N ASP A 174 23.11 1.57 7.60
CA ASP A 174 22.18 1.25 8.68
C ASP A 174 21.60 2.49 9.36
N ILE A 175 22.36 3.57 9.47
CA ILE A 175 21.94 4.82 10.12
C ILE A 175 20.99 5.59 9.21
N GLU A 176 21.37 5.79 7.97
CA GLU A 176 20.53 6.46 6.96
C GLU A 176 19.20 5.72 6.77
N ARG A 177 19.27 4.37 6.70
CA ARG A 177 18.09 3.51 6.59
C ARG A 177 17.17 3.68 7.79
N LEU A 178 17.69 3.67 9.00
CA LEU A 178 16.90 3.86 10.23
C LEU A 178 16.22 5.24 10.23
N MET A 179 16.96 6.30 9.92
CA MET A 179 16.43 7.67 9.86
C MET A 179 15.30 7.79 8.81
N LEU A 180 15.49 7.20 7.61
CA LEU A 180 14.47 7.19 6.57
C LEU A 180 13.21 6.45 7.02
N LEU A 181 13.36 5.27 7.63
CA LEU A 181 12.24 4.45 8.09
C LEU A 181 11.46 5.12 9.22
N ASP A 182 12.13 5.73 10.18
CA ASP A 182 11.49 6.43 11.29
C ASP A 182 10.74 7.67 10.79
N ARG A 183 11.36 8.45 9.89
CA ARG A 183 10.68 9.58 9.24
C ARG A 183 9.46 9.13 8.43
N THR A 184 9.59 8.02 7.69
CA THR A 184 8.47 7.47 6.92
C THR A 184 7.30 7.10 7.82
N LYS A 185 7.56 6.42 8.94
CA LYS A 185 6.53 6.03 9.92
C LYS A 185 5.87 7.25 10.56
N GLU A 186 6.66 8.24 10.97
CA GLU A 186 6.17 9.50 11.55
C GLU A 186 5.21 10.22 10.60
N LEU A 187 5.62 10.38 9.33
CA LEU A 187 4.80 11.07 8.33
C LEU A 187 3.54 10.28 7.92
N LEU A 188 3.52 8.97 8.13
CA LEU A 188 2.36 8.09 7.89
C LEU A 188 1.45 7.91 9.12
N GLU A 189 1.83 8.44 10.31
CA GLU A 189 1.03 8.34 11.53
C GLU A 189 -0.44 8.77 11.32
N PRO A 190 -0.74 9.88 10.60
CA PRO A 190 -2.12 10.31 10.35
C PRO A 190 -3.00 9.29 9.64
N CYS A 191 -2.40 8.35 8.93
CA CYS A 191 -3.12 7.31 8.18
C CYS A 191 -3.56 6.14 9.06
N GLY A 192 -2.99 5.97 10.26
CA GLY A 192 -3.40 4.97 11.24
C GLY A 192 -3.02 3.53 10.88
N PHE A 193 -1.94 3.30 10.15
CA PHE A 193 -1.45 1.96 9.86
C PHE A 193 -1.13 1.19 11.15
N GLY A 194 -1.59 -0.07 11.22
CA GLY A 194 -1.42 -0.90 12.43
C GLY A 194 -0.07 -1.61 12.50
N LYS A 195 0.59 -1.84 11.37
CA LYS A 195 1.87 -2.57 11.29
C LYS A 195 2.71 -2.06 10.13
N PHE A 196 4.03 -1.95 10.36
CA PHE A 196 5.00 -1.69 9.32
C PHE A 196 5.90 -2.91 9.12
N SER A 197 6.03 -3.36 7.87
CA SER A 197 6.92 -4.44 7.47
C SER A 197 7.98 -3.90 6.53
N VAL A 198 9.26 -4.18 6.79
CA VAL A 198 10.38 -3.68 5.97
C VAL A 198 10.95 -4.85 5.17
N THR A 199 11.13 -4.65 3.87
CA THR A 199 11.68 -5.66 2.95
C THR A 199 12.42 -4.99 1.78
N ASP A 200 12.97 -5.78 0.87
CA ASP A 200 13.45 -5.33 -0.44
C ASP A 200 12.38 -5.55 -1.53
N ALA A 201 12.57 -4.93 -2.70
CA ALA A 201 11.61 -4.97 -3.78
C ALA A 201 11.39 -6.38 -4.36
N ALA A 202 12.45 -7.18 -4.49
CA ALA A 202 12.36 -8.53 -5.05
C ALA A 202 11.60 -9.48 -4.10
N THR A 203 11.91 -9.42 -2.81
CA THR A 203 11.19 -10.18 -1.78
C THR A 203 9.72 -9.75 -1.70
N HIS A 204 9.44 -8.44 -1.77
CA HIS A 204 8.08 -7.92 -1.83
C HIS A 204 7.31 -8.55 -2.99
N ASP A 205 7.83 -8.44 -4.20
CA ASP A 205 7.11 -8.86 -5.41
C ASP A 205 6.89 -10.38 -5.44
N ARG A 206 7.86 -11.16 -4.98
CA ARG A 206 7.71 -12.61 -4.81
C ARG A 206 6.58 -12.95 -3.82
N VAL A 207 6.54 -12.30 -2.66
CA VAL A 207 5.51 -12.56 -1.64
C VAL A 207 4.12 -12.10 -2.12
N ILE A 208 4.04 -10.94 -2.78
CA ILE A 208 2.78 -10.43 -3.35
C ILE A 208 2.27 -11.31 -4.50
N GLY A 209 3.17 -11.89 -5.28
CA GLY A 209 2.83 -12.90 -6.29
C GLY A 209 1.98 -14.03 -5.69
N PHE A 210 2.38 -14.54 -4.55
CA PHE A 210 1.67 -15.60 -3.82
C PHE A 210 0.45 -15.07 -3.04
N THR A 211 0.64 -14.12 -2.12
CA THR A 211 -0.38 -13.74 -1.14
C THR A 211 -1.53 -12.92 -1.70
N SER A 212 -1.32 -12.30 -2.86
CA SER A 212 -2.31 -11.43 -3.52
C SER A 212 -2.64 -11.91 -4.93
N GLN A 213 -1.68 -11.85 -5.86
CA GLN A 213 -1.95 -12.06 -7.28
C GLN A 213 -2.44 -13.47 -7.59
N LEU A 214 -1.79 -14.51 -7.05
CA LEU A 214 -2.24 -15.89 -7.21
C LEU A 214 -3.66 -16.10 -6.66
N CYS A 215 -3.98 -15.53 -5.50
CA CYS A 215 -5.32 -15.63 -4.91
C CYS A 215 -6.40 -15.09 -5.86
N HIS A 216 -6.14 -13.94 -6.50
CA HIS A 216 -7.06 -13.36 -7.48
C HIS A 216 -7.19 -14.20 -8.75
N VAL A 217 -6.09 -14.73 -9.28
CA VAL A 217 -6.12 -15.61 -10.47
C VAL A 217 -6.89 -16.89 -10.17
N VAL A 218 -6.61 -17.55 -9.05
CA VAL A 218 -7.29 -18.80 -8.65
C VAL A 218 -8.78 -18.56 -8.45
N SER A 219 -9.15 -17.51 -7.72
CA SER A 219 -10.54 -17.13 -7.50
C SER A 219 -11.28 -16.84 -8.81
N ASN A 220 -10.66 -16.07 -9.70
CA ASN A 220 -11.23 -15.74 -11.02
C ASN A 220 -11.32 -16.97 -11.94
N ALA A 221 -10.34 -17.87 -11.90
CA ALA A 221 -10.39 -19.13 -12.66
C ALA A 221 -11.47 -20.07 -12.12
N TYR A 222 -11.63 -20.16 -10.81
CA TYR A 222 -12.61 -21.01 -10.15
C TYR A 222 -14.05 -20.72 -10.57
N VAL A 223 -14.45 -19.44 -10.64
CA VAL A 223 -15.81 -19.05 -11.02
C VAL A 223 -16.13 -19.27 -12.51
N LYS A 224 -15.12 -19.62 -13.35
CA LYS A 224 -15.32 -19.93 -14.76
C LYS A 224 -15.81 -21.38 -15.00
N SER A 225 -15.92 -22.20 -13.95
CA SER A 225 -16.52 -23.53 -14.07
C SER A 225 -17.97 -23.42 -14.54
N PRO A 226 -18.42 -24.25 -15.50
CA PRO A 226 -19.84 -24.30 -15.89
C PRO A 226 -20.78 -24.50 -14.70
N THR A 227 -20.36 -25.33 -13.73
CA THR A 227 -21.12 -25.61 -12.49
C THR A 227 -21.34 -24.37 -11.65
N ALA A 228 -20.49 -23.33 -11.77
CA ALA A 228 -20.66 -22.09 -11.03
C ALA A 228 -21.97 -21.36 -11.34
N GLN A 229 -22.60 -21.62 -12.51
CA GLN A 229 -23.88 -21.04 -12.87
C GLN A 229 -25.09 -21.82 -12.29
N GLU A 230 -24.87 -23.04 -11.82
CA GLU A 230 -25.92 -23.98 -11.37
C GLU A 230 -25.93 -24.20 -9.85
N HIS A 231 -25.02 -23.54 -9.10
CA HIS A 231 -24.82 -23.81 -7.67
C HIS A 231 -25.84 -23.18 -6.72
N HIS A 232 -26.87 -22.51 -7.23
CA HIS A 232 -27.86 -21.78 -6.41
C HIS A 232 -28.53 -22.68 -5.37
N GLY A 233 -28.40 -22.31 -4.10
CA GLY A 233 -28.90 -23.08 -2.96
C GLY A 233 -27.94 -24.17 -2.43
N PHE A 234 -26.82 -24.43 -3.10
CA PHE A 234 -25.82 -25.42 -2.68
C PHE A 234 -24.51 -24.80 -2.15
N SER A 235 -24.37 -23.48 -2.16
CA SER A 235 -23.15 -22.80 -1.70
C SER A 235 -23.21 -22.40 -0.24
N ALA A 236 -22.10 -22.60 0.46
CA ALA A 236 -21.90 -22.24 1.85
C ALA A 236 -20.66 -21.31 2.01
N GLY A 237 -20.11 -21.18 3.22
CA GLY A 237 -18.99 -20.31 3.55
C GLY A 237 -17.77 -20.51 2.64
N SER A 238 -17.33 -21.75 2.47
CA SER A 238 -16.13 -22.09 1.66
C SER A 238 -16.18 -21.54 0.23
N TYR A 239 -17.34 -21.61 -0.43
CA TYR A 239 -17.52 -21.03 -1.76
C TYR A 239 -17.39 -19.50 -1.72
N LYS A 240 -18.03 -18.85 -0.76
CA LYS A 240 -17.99 -17.38 -0.61
C LYS A 240 -16.59 -16.88 -0.31
N ASP A 241 -15.88 -17.57 0.57
CA ASP A 241 -14.51 -17.21 0.94
C ASP A 241 -13.56 -17.31 -0.24
N LEU A 242 -13.64 -18.40 -1.02
CA LEU A 242 -12.78 -18.61 -2.18
C LEU A 242 -13.11 -17.66 -3.34
N THR A 243 -14.37 -17.26 -3.52
CA THR A 243 -14.81 -16.43 -4.65
C THR A 243 -14.88 -14.94 -4.34
N ARG A 244 -14.67 -14.52 -3.09
CA ARG A 244 -14.77 -13.13 -2.65
C ARG A 244 -13.91 -12.18 -3.48
N VAL A 245 -12.74 -12.60 -3.90
CA VAL A 245 -11.77 -11.79 -4.66
C VAL A 245 -11.81 -12.04 -6.16
N ALA A 246 -12.85 -12.72 -6.68
CA ALA A 246 -13.02 -12.96 -8.12
C ALA A 246 -13.41 -11.70 -8.91
N HIS A 247 -14.07 -10.73 -8.26
CA HIS A 247 -14.35 -9.42 -8.84
C HIS A 247 -13.07 -8.58 -8.83
N LEU A 248 -12.71 -8.05 -9.99
CA LEU A 248 -11.50 -7.25 -10.16
C LEU A 248 -11.63 -6.31 -11.35
N ASN A 249 -10.84 -5.23 -11.36
CA ASN A 249 -10.70 -4.37 -12.53
C ASN A 249 -9.74 -5.04 -13.54
N PRO A 250 -10.21 -5.51 -14.70
CA PRO A 250 -9.36 -6.31 -15.60
C PRO A 250 -8.12 -5.57 -16.11
N ARG A 251 -8.26 -4.27 -16.40
CA ARG A 251 -7.15 -3.46 -16.92
C ARG A 251 -6.04 -3.29 -15.89
N MET A 252 -6.40 -2.84 -14.70
CA MET A 252 -5.42 -2.63 -13.61
C MET A 252 -4.71 -3.93 -13.24
N TRP A 253 -5.48 -5.01 -13.07
CA TRP A 253 -4.92 -6.30 -12.65
C TRP A 253 -4.05 -6.96 -13.72
N SER A 254 -4.40 -6.81 -15.01
CA SER A 254 -3.54 -7.34 -16.08
C SER A 254 -2.20 -6.61 -16.14
N GLU A 255 -2.17 -5.29 -15.96
CA GLU A 255 -0.94 -4.50 -15.89
C GLU A 255 -0.07 -4.92 -14.69
N LEU A 256 -0.68 -5.08 -13.49
CA LEU A 256 0.03 -5.51 -12.29
C LEU A 256 0.59 -6.94 -12.39
N MET A 257 -0.19 -7.88 -12.93
CA MET A 257 0.23 -9.27 -13.08
C MET A 257 1.36 -9.40 -14.10
N VAL A 258 1.29 -8.68 -15.21
CA VAL A 258 2.38 -8.65 -16.21
C VAL A 258 3.65 -8.02 -15.62
N ALA A 259 3.52 -7.00 -14.79
CA ALA A 259 4.68 -6.37 -14.13
C ALA A 259 5.39 -7.30 -13.14
N ASN A 260 4.74 -8.38 -12.68
CA ASN A 260 5.27 -9.40 -11.76
C ASN A 260 5.21 -10.81 -12.36
N ALA A 261 5.31 -10.92 -13.69
CA ALA A 261 5.01 -12.14 -14.40
C ALA A 261 5.85 -13.35 -13.95
N ASP A 262 7.16 -13.19 -13.76
CA ASP A 262 8.06 -14.29 -13.41
C ASP A 262 7.66 -14.92 -12.07
N ASN A 263 7.40 -14.12 -11.05
CA ASN A 263 6.94 -14.62 -9.76
C ASN A 263 5.57 -15.27 -9.84
N LEU A 264 4.63 -14.64 -10.55
CA LEU A 264 3.26 -15.17 -10.65
C LEU A 264 3.20 -16.46 -11.49
N VAL A 265 3.99 -16.58 -12.55
CA VAL A 265 4.09 -17.82 -13.35
C VAL A 265 4.64 -18.96 -12.50
N PHE A 266 5.69 -18.72 -11.71
CA PHE A 266 6.23 -19.72 -10.77
C PHE A 266 5.14 -20.25 -9.81
N GLU A 267 4.36 -19.35 -9.22
CA GLU A 267 3.29 -19.73 -8.29
C GLU A 267 2.14 -20.46 -9.01
N LEU A 268 1.81 -20.05 -10.24
CA LEU A 268 0.80 -20.72 -11.07
C LEU A 268 1.24 -22.14 -11.44
N ASP A 269 2.47 -22.34 -11.89
CA ASP A 269 2.99 -23.66 -12.21
C ASP A 269 2.98 -24.57 -10.97
N THR A 270 3.33 -24.03 -9.82
CA THR A 270 3.32 -24.75 -8.54
C THR A 270 1.90 -25.21 -8.18
N ILE A 271 0.90 -24.33 -8.20
CA ILE A 271 -0.47 -24.71 -7.85
C ILE A 271 -1.10 -25.64 -8.88
N ILE A 272 -0.79 -25.48 -10.17
CA ILE A 272 -1.24 -26.39 -11.24
C ILE A 272 -0.68 -27.78 -11.01
N GLY A 273 0.61 -27.90 -10.65
CA GLY A 273 1.22 -29.17 -10.30
C GLY A 273 0.55 -29.85 -9.10
N ASN A 274 0.31 -29.10 -8.03
CA ASN A 274 -0.39 -29.60 -6.84
C ASN A 274 -1.81 -30.05 -7.18
N LEU A 275 -2.58 -29.26 -7.94
CA LEU A 275 -3.94 -29.65 -8.38
C LEU A 275 -3.90 -30.88 -9.30
N GLY A 276 -2.84 -31.02 -10.10
CA GLY A 276 -2.59 -32.22 -10.92
C GLY A 276 -2.50 -33.49 -10.09
N ALA A 277 -1.75 -33.48 -8.97
CA ALA A 277 -1.64 -34.61 -8.08
C ALA A 277 -2.98 -35.05 -7.49
N TYR A 278 -3.81 -34.11 -7.02
CA TYR A 278 -5.18 -34.42 -6.57
C TYR A 278 -6.04 -35.03 -7.68
N ARG A 279 -6.00 -34.45 -8.89
CA ARG A 279 -6.75 -34.98 -10.04
C ARG A 279 -6.34 -36.42 -10.37
N ASP A 280 -5.04 -36.69 -10.37
CA ASP A 280 -4.52 -38.00 -10.77
C ASP A 280 -4.85 -39.07 -9.71
N ALA A 281 -4.74 -38.77 -8.42
CA ALA A 281 -5.16 -39.66 -7.33
C ALA A 281 -6.69 -39.93 -7.41
N LEU A 282 -7.50 -38.92 -7.67
CA LEU A 282 -8.95 -39.10 -7.85
C LEU A 282 -9.30 -39.92 -9.08
N ALA A 283 -8.62 -39.68 -10.20
CA ALA A 283 -8.84 -40.45 -11.45
C ALA A 283 -8.45 -41.93 -11.32
N ALA A 284 -7.42 -42.21 -10.51
CA ALA A 284 -6.99 -43.59 -10.19
C ALA A 284 -7.86 -44.27 -9.10
N GLY A 285 -8.70 -43.52 -8.40
CA GLY A 285 -9.44 -44.03 -7.24
C GLY A 285 -8.51 -44.34 -6.05
N ASP A 286 -7.32 -43.73 -6.02
CA ASP A 286 -6.30 -43.99 -4.97
C ASP A 286 -6.60 -43.17 -3.71
N THR A 287 -7.33 -43.80 -2.80
CA THR A 287 -7.70 -43.18 -1.52
C THR A 287 -6.49 -42.94 -0.62
N GLY A 288 -5.48 -43.82 -0.69
CA GLY A 288 -4.27 -43.71 0.14
C GLY A 288 -3.42 -42.50 -0.28
N GLU A 289 -3.20 -42.32 -1.58
CA GLU A 289 -2.49 -41.17 -2.12
C GLU A 289 -3.27 -39.85 -1.80
N LEU A 290 -4.60 -39.87 -1.99
CA LEU A 290 -5.43 -38.71 -1.69
C LEU A 290 -5.39 -38.32 -0.20
N GLU A 291 -5.41 -39.29 0.70
CA GLU A 291 -5.27 -39.07 2.15
C GLU A 291 -3.89 -38.48 2.47
N GLY A 292 -2.84 -38.93 1.83
CA GLY A 292 -1.48 -38.39 1.97
C GLY A 292 -1.39 -36.91 1.59
N LEU A 293 -1.93 -36.54 0.42
CA LEU A 293 -1.96 -35.16 -0.09
C LEU A 293 -2.74 -34.22 0.86
N LEU A 294 -3.89 -34.67 1.35
CA LEU A 294 -4.71 -33.89 2.30
C LEU A 294 -4.00 -33.71 3.65
N ALA A 295 -3.37 -34.76 4.18
CA ALA A 295 -2.64 -34.72 5.44
C ALA A 295 -1.40 -33.82 5.36
N GLU A 296 -0.72 -33.78 4.22
CA GLU A 296 0.39 -32.86 3.98
C GLU A 296 -0.08 -31.41 4.04
N GLY A 297 -1.16 -31.05 3.36
CA GLY A 297 -1.72 -29.70 3.35
C GLY A 297 -2.16 -29.26 4.75
N ASP A 298 -2.85 -30.12 5.51
CA ASP A 298 -3.26 -29.85 6.89
C ASP A 298 -2.03 -29.60 7.80
N ARG A 299 -1.00 -30.43 7.70
CA ARG A 299 0.23 -30.26 8.48
C ARG A 299 0.92 -28.92 8.17
N ILE A 300 1.02 -28.53 6.89
CA ILE A 300 1.61 -27.27 6.47
C ILE A 300 0.78 -26.10 7.04
N LYS A 301 -0.54 -26.16 6.92
CA LYS A 301 -1.43 -25.10 7.43
C LYS A 301 -1.28 -24.89 8.94
N ARG A 302 -1.25 -25.98 9.72
CA ARG A 302 -1.01 -25.89 11.17
C ARG A 302 0.31 -25.22 11.51
N ALA A 303 1.39 -25.60 10.82
CA ALA A 303 2.72 -24.99 11.04
C ALA A 303 2.73 -23.48 10.73
N LEU A 304 1.98 -23.04 9.70
CA LEU A 304 1.84 -21.62 9.38
C LEU A 304 1.04 -20.86 10.44
N ASP A 305 -0.01 -21.45 10.98
CA ASP A 305 -0.82 -20.82 12.03
C ASP A 305 -0.01 -20.68 13.34
N ASP A 306 0.69 -21.73 13.76
CA ASP A 306 1.57 -21.71 14.94
C ASP A 306 2.66 -20.63 14.82
N ALA A 307 3.22 -20.45 13.62
CA ALA A 307 4.22 -19.42 13.35
C ALA A 307 3.63 -17.99 13.42
N ALA A 308 2.39 -17.80 12.99
CA ALA A 308 1.69 -16.51 13.06
C ALA A 308 1.36 -16.13 14.51
N ASP A 309 0.87 -17.07 15.32
CA ASP A 309 0.55 -16.86 16.73
C ASP A 309 1.82 -16.57 17.57
N GLY A 310 2.94 -17.21 17.24
CA GLY A 310 4.23 -16.96 17.89
C GLY A 310 4.82 -15.57 17.61
N GLN A 311 4.43 -14.91 16.50
CA GLN A 311 4.85 -13.55 16.16
C GLN A 311 3.95 -12.47 16.77
N GLY A 312 2.69 -12.79 17.07
CA GLY A 312 1.73 -11.86 17.71
C GLY A 312 1.99 -11.62 19.19
N ASN A 313 2.88 -12.40 19.81
CA ASN A 313 3.17 -12.36 21.26
C ASN A 313 4.57 -11.80 21.57
N ARG A 314 5.23 -11.16 20.61
CA ARG A 314 6.51 -10.45 20.77
C ARG A 314 6.34 -8.98 20.33
#